data_1df46326b8d45dbd54332f931b40c816
#
_entry.id   1df46326b8d45dbd54332f931b40c816
#
_cell.length_a   1.000
_cell.length_b   1.000
_cell.length_c   1.000
_cell.angle_alpha   90.00
_cell.angle_beta   90.00
_cell.angle_gamma   90.00
#
_symmetry.space_group_name_H-M   'P 1'
#
loop_
_entity.id
_entity.type
_entity.pdbx_description
1 polymer ?
#
loop_
_entity_poly.entity_id
_entity_poly.type
_entity_poly.pdbx_seq_one_letter_code
_entity_poly.pdbx_strand_id
1 'polypeptide(L)'
;MPLMLVPTPIGNLEDITLRALRVLREADLIACEDTRTSSVLLRQYDIAKPLISLHLHNEKERTERLTALLAEGKKIAVISDAGTPGISDPGYLLFRTALDAGFEVDVLPGPSALLPAAILSGLAPHPFLFYGFPPEKPGQRKKLFASLASIPYTLVFYISPHKADRQIAEMIAS
;
A
#
# COMPACT_ATOMS: atom_id res chain seq x y z
N MET A 1 13.52 9.29 -12.43
CA MET A 1 12.41 9.87 -11.65
C MET A 1 12.80 9.86 -10.19
N PRO A 2 12.68 10.97 -9.46
CA PRO A 2 13.20 11.08 -8.11
C PRO A 2 12.38 10.31 -7.05
N LEU A 3 11.05 10.20 -7.17
CA LEU A 3 10.22 9.43 -6.24
C LEU A 3 9.41 8.35 -6.97
N MET A 4 9.50 7.11 -6.49
CA MET A 4 8.81 5.96 -7.07
C MET A 4 8.09 5.17 -5.99
N LEU A 5 6.77 4.98 -6.11
CA LEU A 5 6.05 4.01 -5.31
C LEU A 5 6.13 2.64 -6.00
N VAL A 6 6.66 1.66 -5.28
CA VAL A 6 7.01 0.35 -5.84
C VAL A 6 6.22 -0.75 -5.13
N PRO A 7 5.24 -1.36 -5.79
CA PRO A 7 4.51 -2.49 -5.24
C PRO A 7 5.41 -3.70 -4.97
N THR A 8 5.14 -4.37 -3.85
CA THR A 8 5.85 -5.55 -3.37
C THR A 8 4.96 -6.79 -3.41
N PRO A 9 5.52 -8.00 -3.42
CA PRO A 9 4.77 -9.25 -3.41
C PRO A 9 3.78 -9.35 -2.24
N ILE A 10 2.65 -10.03 -2.48
CA ILE A 10 1.56 -10.21 -1.50
C ILE A 10 1.45 -11.66 -0.98
N GLY A 11 2.50 -12.45 -1.09
CA GLY A 11 2.52 -13.86 -0.64
C GLY A 11 3.43 -14.74 -1.47
N ASN A 12 3.70 -14.39 -2.73
CA ASN A 12 4.67 -15.08 -3.58
C ASN A 12 5.74 -14.09 -4.07
N LEU A 13 7.00 -14.32 -3.74
CA LEU A 13 8.10 -13.43 -4.12
C LEU A 13 8.25 -13.26 -5.64
N GLU A 14 7.87 -14.25 -6.43
CA GLU A 14 7.94 -14.21 -7.90
C GLU A 14 6.98 -13.18 -8.53
N ASP A 15 5.99 -12.69 -7.78
CA ASP A 15 5.07 -11.65 -8.26
C ASP A 15 5.71 -10.25 -8.37
N ILE A 16 6.95 -10.08 -7.93
CA ILE A 16 7.66 -8.81 -8.12
C ILE A 16 7.93 -8.56 -9.60
N THR A 17 7.70 -7.33 -10.05
CA THR A 17 7.97 -7.00 -11.46
C THR A 17 9.46 -6.75 -11.71
N LEU A 18 9.94 -7.05 -12.92
CA LEU A 18 11.30 -6.71 -13.34
C LEU A 18 11.58 -5.20 -13.23
N ARG A 19 10.58 -4.36 -13.50
CA ARG A 19 10.69 -2.91 -13.35
C ARG A 19 10.85 -2.51 -11.88
N ALA A 20 10.14 -3.16 -10.97
CA ALA A 20 10.30 -2.94 -9.53
C ALA A 20 11.72 -3.25 -9.06
N LEU A 21 12.26 -4.42 -9.44
CA LEU A 21 13.64 -4.79 -9.11
C LEU A 21 14.67 -3.78 -9.64
N ARG A 22 14.50 -3.33 -10.87
CA ARG A 22 15.38 -2.32 -11.46
C ARG A 22 15.33 -1.01 -10.69
N VAL A 23 14.11 -0.49 -10.38
CA VAL A 23 13.93 0.76 -9.64
C VAL A 23 14.52 0.68 -8.24
N LEU A 24 14.33 -0.44 -7.53
CA LEU A 24 14.92 -0.65 -6.20
C LEU A 24 16.46 -0.67 -6.25
N ARG A 25 17.06 -1.21 -7.32
CA ARG A 25 18.52 -1.18 -7.51
C ARG A 25 19.05 0.21 -7.87
N GLU A 26 18.28 1.01 -8.60
CA GLU A 26 18.65 2.36 -9.02
C GLU A 26 18.40 3.43 -7.95
N ALA A 27 17.59 3.15 -6.92
CA ALA A 27 17.32 4.07 -5.83
C ALA A 27 18.57 4.35 -4.98
N ASP A 28 18.69 5.58 -4.47
CA ASP A 28 19.71 5.95 -3.49
C ASP A 28 19.34 5.46 -2.08
N LEU A 29 18.04 5.41 -1.79
CA LEU A 29 17.49 4.88 -0.55
C LEU A 29 16.07 4.33 -0.76
N ILE A 30 15.64 3.47 0.15
CA ILE A 30 14.31 2.87 0.13
C ILE A 30 13.58 3.26 1.44
N ALA A 31 12.43 3.92 1.31
CA ALA A 31 11.51 4.13 2.42
C ALA A 31 10.54 2.94 2.49
N CYS A 32 10.37 2.36 3.66
CA CYS A 32 9.59 1.14 3.87
C CYS A 32 8.86 1.14 5.21
N GLU A 33 7.75 0.41 5.31
CA GLU A 33 6.95 0.36 6.52
C GLU A 33 7.71 -0.34 7.66
N ASP A 34 8.09 -1.60 7.47
CA ASP A 34 8.96 -2.34 8.39
C ASP A 34 10.28 -2.72 7.70
N THR A 35 11.39 -2.18 8.21
CA THR A 35 12.73 -2.45 7.67
C THR A 35 13.15 -3.91 7.78
N ARG A 36 12.59 -4.67 8.73
CA ARG A 36 12.86 -6.11 8.91
C ARG A 36 12.24 -6.91 7.78
N THR A 37 10.94 -6.70 7.52
CA THR A 37 10.20 -7.33 6.42
C THR A 37 10.82 -6.98 5.08
N SER A 38 11.06 -5.69 4.84
CA SER A 38 11.67 -5.20 3.61
C SER A 38 13.07 -5.74 3.38
N SER A 39 13.88 -5.92 4.43
CA SER A 39 15.22 -6.51 4.31
C SER A 39 15.19 -7.97 3.85
N VAL A 40 14.15 -8.73 4.17
CA VAL A 40 13.99 -10.11 3.67
C VAL A 40 13.77 -10.09 2.16
N LEU A 41 12.83 -9.27 1.69
CA LEU A 41 12.56 -9.11 0.26
C LEU A 41 13.81 -8.66 -0.51
N LEU A 42 14.49 -7.61 -0.03
CA LEU A 42 15.62 -7.04 -0.72
C LEU A 42 16.82 -8.01 -0.79
N ARG A 43 17.07 -8.77 0.29
CA ARG A 43 18.11 -9.82 0.28
C ARG A 43 17.82 -10.93 -0.71
N GLN A 44 16.54 -11.32 -0.88
CA GLN A 44 16.15 -12.34 -1.87
C GLN A 44 16.57 -11.99 -3.30
N TYR A 45 16.67 -10.67 -3.60
CA TYR A 45 17.02 -10.16 -4.93
C TYR A 45 18.39 -9.47 -4.99
N ASP A 46 19.25 -9.70 -4.00
CA ASP A 46 20.60 -9.13 -3.91
C ASP A 46 20.61 -7.59 -4.00
N ILE A 47 19.63 -6.94 -3.36
CA ILE A 47 19.50 -5.48 -3.32
C ILE A 47 19.96 -4.98 -1.94
N ALA A 48 21.10 -4.26 -1.92
CA ALA A 48 21.66 -3.64 -0.72
C ALA A 48 21.54 -2.12 -0.84
N LYS A 49 20.54 -1.55 -0.15
CA LYS A 49 20.27 -0.10 -0.14
C LYS A 49 19.98 0.38 1.28
N PRO A 50 20.31 1.66 1.60
CA PRO A 50 19.88 2.27 2.86
C PRO A 50 18.36 2.21 3.01
N LEU A 51 17.87 1.81 4.19
CA LEU A 51 16.45 1.75 4.51
C LEU A 51 16.09 2.86 5.49
N ILE A 52 14.93 3.49 5.27
CA ILE A 52 14.31 4.45 6.20
C ILE A 52 12.90 3.96 6.51
N SER A 53 12.58 3.83 7.79
CA SER A 53 11.21 3.47 8.19
C SER A 53 10.24 4.61 7.92
N LEU A 54 9.12 4.29 7.26
CA LEU A 54 8.02 5.18 6.92
C LEU A 54 6.70 4.48 7.29
N HIS A 55 6.13 4.80 8.43
CA HIS A 55 4.88 4.20 8.93
C HIS A 55 3.94 5.32 9.43
N LEU A 56 2.66 5.02 9.61
CA LEU A 56 1.63 6.00 9.97
C LEU A 56 1.98 6.90 11.16
N HIS A 57 2.74 6.41 12.14
CA HIS A 57 3.11 7.19 13.34
C HIS A 57 4.27 8.17 13.12
N ASN A 58 5.10 7.97 12.07
CA ASN A 58 6.24 8.86 11.78
C ASN A 58 6.14 9.52 10.40
N GLU A 59 5.07 9.27 9.64
CA GLU A 59 4.94 9.65 8.24
C GLU A 59 5.16 11.15 8.03
N LYS A 60 4.65 12.01 8.92
CA LYS A 60 4.81 13.46 8.78
C LYS A 60 6.28 13.88 8.86
N GLU A 61 6.97 13.50 9.94
CA GLU A 61 8.41 13.81 10.14
C GLU A 61 9.26 13.25 8.99
N ARG A 62 8.98 11.99 8.61
CA ARG A 62 9.72 11.32 7.54
C ARG A 62 9.45 11.94 6.18
N THR A 63 8.25 12.40 5.91
CA THR A 63 7.91 13.12 4.68
C THR A 63 8.76 14.38 4.53
N GLU A 64 8.89 15.19 5.57
CA GLU A 64 9.74 16.40 5.54
C GLU A 64 11.19 16.05 5.19
N ARG A 65 11.77 15.07 5.86
CA ARG A 65 13.13 14.60 5.61
C ARG A 65 13.32 14.04 4.19
N LEU A 66 12.40 13.19 3.74
CA LEU A 66 12.48 12.57 2.41
C LEU A 66 12.29 13.60 1.30
N THR A 67 11.43 14.59 1.50
CA THR A 67 11.26 15.70 0.56
C THR A 67 12.54 16.55 0.45
N ALA A 68 13.25 16.79 1.55
CA ALA A 68 14.54 17.46 1.52
C ALA A 68 15.58 16.66 0.70
N LEU A 69 15.63 15.34 0.87
CA LEU A 69 16.51 14.47 0.08
C LEU A 69 16.14 14.47 -1.42
N LEU A 70 14.85 14.57 -1.76
CA LEU A 70 14.43 14.76 -3.16
C LEU A 70 14.95 16.09 -3.73
N ALA A 71 14.93 17.16 -2.94
CA ALA A 71 15.49 18.46 -3.35
C ALA A 71 17.01 18.42 -3.55
N GLU A 72 17.71 17.52 -2.86
CA GLU A 72 19.15 17.22 -3.08
C GLU A 72 19.40 16.34 -4.33
N GLY A 73 18.35 15.96 -5.06
CA GLY A 73 18.45 15.12 -6.26
C GLY A 73 18.52 13.62 -5.99
N LYS A 74 18.25 13.16 -4.76
CA LYS A 74 18.22 11.73 -4.43
C LYS A 74 17.02 11.03 -5.05
N LYS A 75 17.24 9.80 -5.51
CA LYS A 75 16.20 8.88 -6.00
C LYS A 75 15.68 8.04 -4.84
N ILE A 76 14.40 8.16 -4.56
CA ILE A 76 13.76 7.45 -3.44
C ILE A 76 12.73 6.45 -3.98
N ALA A 77 12.85 5.19 -3.56
CA ALA A 77 11.80 4.21 -3.73
C ALA A 77 11.01 4.07 -2.43
N VAL A 78 9.68 3.98 -2.53
CA VAL A 78 8.79 3.71 -1.39
C VAL A 78 8.17 2.34 -1.60
N ILE A 79 8.26 1.48 -0.60
CA ILE A 79 7.63 0.17 -0.57
C ILE A 79 6.77 0.01 0.69
N SER A 80 5.70 -0.78 0.60
CA SER A 80 4.95 -1.30 1.75
C SER A 80 5.39 -2.73 2.07
N ASP A 81 4.91 -3.29 3.16
CA ASP A 81 5.20 -4.67 3.54
C ASP A 81 4.62 -5.67 2.54
N ALA A 82 3.47 -5.34 1.92
CA ALA A 82 2.84 -6.14 0.88
C ALA A 82 1.92 -5.29 0.00
N GLY A 83 1.99 -5.46 -1.33
CA GLY A 83 1.12 -4.77 -2.28
C GLY A 83 1.59 -3.37 -2.65
N THR A 84 0.64 -2.48 -2.93
CA THR A 84 0.90 -1.14 -3.47
C THR A 84 0.95 -0.09 -2.36
N PRO A 85 2.09 0.61 -2.17
CA PRO A 85 2.22 1.68 -1.18
C PRO A 85 1.20 2.80 -1.41
N GLY A 86 0.73 3.43 -0.33
CA GLY A 86 -0.23 4.55 -0.38
C GLY A 86 -1.69 4.13 -0.52
N ILE A 87 -1.99 2.84 -0.68
CA ILE A 87 -3.35 2.29 -0.66
C ILE A 87 -3.54 1.47 0.62
N SER A 88 -4.17 2.06 1.62
CA SER A 88 -4.31 1.49 2.98
C SER A 88 -2.98 1.30 3.73
N ASP A 89 -1.90 1.83 3.21
CA ASP A 89 -0.52 1.77 3.69
C ASP A 89 0.09 3.18 3.74
N PRO A 90 1.19 3.41 4.46
CA PRO A 90 1.91 4.68 4.44
C PRO A 90 2.50 4.99 3.05
N GLY A 91 2.86 6.26 2.84
CA GLY A 91 3.47 6.75 1.60
C GLY A 91 2.62 7.73 0.81
N TYR A 92 1.30 7.78 1.04
CA TYR A 92 0.44 8.74 0.35
C TYR A 92 0.79 10.20 0.67
N LEU A 93 1.08 10.51 1.94
CA LEU A 93 1.46 11.86 2.33
C LEU A 93 2.76 12.31 1.66
N LEU A 94 3.77 11.44 1.62
CA LEU A 94 5.03 11.71 0.93
C LEU A 94 4.80 11.92 -0.57
N PHE A 95 4.02 11.03 -1.20
CA PHE A 95 3.68 11.14 -2.61
C PHE A 95 2.99 12.47 -2.92
N ARG A 96 1.98 12.83 -2.14
CA ARG A 96 1.23 14.08 -2.33
C ARG A 96 2.12 15.31 -2.12
N THR A 97 2.93 15.33 -1.05
CA THR A 97 3.85 16.43 -0.76
C THR A 97 4.89 16.61 -1.88
N ALA A 98 5.45 15.50 -2.39
CA ALA A 98 6.41 15.57 -3.49
C ALA A 98 5.76 16.11 -4.78
N LEU A 99 4.55 15.66 -5.10
CA LEU A 99 3.80 16.12 -6.27
C LEU A 99 3.49 17.63 -6.16
N ASP A 100 3.01 18.09 -5.00
CA ASP A 100 2.71 19.51 -4.75
C ASP A 100 3.96 20.39 -4.79
N ALA A 101 5.12 19.84 -4.44
CA ALA A 101 6.42 20.51 -4.56
C ALA A 101 7.02 20.47 -5.99
N GLY A 102 6.33 19.87 -6.96
CA GLY A 102 6.74 19.83 -8.36
C GLY A 102 7.80 18.76 -8.69
N PHE A 103 8.04 17.80 -7.80
CA PHE A 103 8.93 16.67 -8.12
C PHE A 103 8.25 15.70 -9.09
N GLU A 104 9.05 15.08 -9.95
CA GLU A 104 8.58 13.94 -10.72
C GLU A 104 8.33 12.74 -9.81
N VAL A 105 7.13 12.22 -9.87
CA VAL A 105 6.69 11.06 -9.09
C VAL A 105 6.01 10.02 -10.00
N ASP A 106 6.18 8.74 -9.70
CA ASP A 106 5.51 7.66 -10.43
C ASP A 106 5.10 6.54 -9.46
N VAL A 107 4.06 5.81 -9.86
CA VAL A 107 3.59 4.61 -9.16
C VAL A 107 3.67 3.44 -10.12
N LEU A 108 4.47 2.43 -9.79
CA LEU A 108 4.58 1.26 -10.65
C LEU A 108 3.32 0.40 -10.57
N PRO A 109 2.86 -0.17 -11.69
CA PRO A 109 1.91 -1.27 -11.63
C PRO A 109 2.58 -2.50 -11.00
N GLY A 110 1.81 -3.24 -10.21
CA GLY A 110 2.36 -4.43 -9.54
C GLY A 110 1.35 -5.20 -8.72
N PRO A 111 1.81 -6.08 -7.82
CA PRO A 111 0.95 -6.93 -7.01
C PRO A 111 -0.10 -6.17 -6.23
N SER A 112 -1.32 -6.70 -6.25
CA SER A 112 -2.45 -6.18 -5.49
C SER A 112 -3.44 -7.32 -5.23
N ALA A 113 -3.91 -7.47 -4.00
CA ALA A 113 -4.91 -8.47 -3.66
C ALA A 113 -6.31 -8.10 -4.17
N LEU A 114 -6.57 -6.82 -4.46
CA LEU A 114 -7.88 -6.29 -4.81
C LEU A 114 -8.48 -6.95 -6.05
N LEU A 115 -7.76 -6.93 -7.17
CA LEU A 115 -8.28 -7.45 -8.43
C LEU A 115 -8.39 -8.99 -8.44
N PRO A 116 -7.40 -9.77 -7.97
CA PRO A 116 -7.56 -11.21 -7.83
C PRO A 116 -8.73 -11.59 -6.92
N ALA A 117 -8.92 -10.92 -5.80
CA ALA A 117 -10.04 -11.20 -4.91
C ALA A 117 -11.40 -10.89 -5.57
N ALA A 118 -11.53 -9.77 -6.26
CA ALA A 118 -12.75 -9.43 -6.99
C ALA A 118 -13.11 -10.48 -8.05
N ILE A 119 -12.13 -10.99 -8.80
CA ILE A 119 -12.34 -12.02 -9.83
C ILE A 119 -12.68 -13.37 -9.19
N LEU A 120 -11.91 -13.79 -8.16
CA LEU A 120 -12.09 -15.11 -7.51
C LEU A 120 -13.37 -15.19 -6.68
N SER A 121 -13.97 -14.07 -6.28
CA SER A 121 -15.23 -14.04 -5.52
C SER A 121 -16.41 -14.65 -6.28
N GLY A 122 -16.35 -14.68 -7.61
CA GLY A 122 -17.48 -15.05 -8.47
C GLY A 122 -18.63 -14.02 -8.51
N LEU A 123 -18.50 -12.88 -7.81
CA LEU A 123 -19.42 -11.75 -7.91
C LEU A 123 -19.12 -10.92 -9.17
N ALA A 124 -20.03 -10.01 -9.53
CA ALA A 124 -19.77 -9.08 -10.63
C ALA A 124 -18.49 -8.28 -10.38
N PRO A 125 -17.43 -8.43 -11.22
CA PRO A 125 -16.14 -7.80 -10.96
C PRO A 125 -16.14 -6.30 -11.31
N HIS A 126 -17.21 -5.79 -11.89
CA HIS A 126 -17.39 -4.37 -12.24
C HIS A 126 -18.89 -4.02 -12.36
N PRO A 127 -19.30 -2.84 -11.93
CA PRO A 127 -18.51 -1.93 -11.08
C PRO A 127 -18.31 -2.50 -9.69
N PHE A 128 -17.22 -2.11 -9.03
CA PHE A 128 -16.98 -2.44 -7.63
C PHE A 128 -16.55 -1.20 -6.84
N LEU A 129 -16.76 -1.23 -5.53
CA LEU A 129 -16.29 -0.21 -4.61
C LEU A 129 -15.26 -0.82 -3.65
N PHE A 130 -14.04 -0.34 -3.69
CA PHE A 130 -13.02 -0.68 -2.72
C PHE A 130 -13.03 0.34 -1.58
N TYR A 131 -13.26 -0.14 -0.36
CA TYR A 131 -13.31 0.71 0.83
C TYR A 131 -11.98 0.74 1.60
N GLY A 132 -11.17 -0.31 1.51
CA GLY A 132 -10.03 -0.53 2.40
C GLY A 132 -10.44 -1.20 3.70
N PHE A 133 -9.78 -0.84 4.83
CA PHE A 133 -10.09 -1.42 6.13
C PHE A 133 -11.31 -0.75 6.78
N PRO A 134 -12.29 -1.53 7.26
CA PRO A 134 -13.42 -0.98 8.02
C PRO A 134 -12.97 -0.33 9.35
N PRO A 135 -13.73 0.62 9.89
CA PRO A 135 -13.43 1.26 11.17
C PRO A 135 -13.19 0.26 12.31
N GLU A 136 -12.24 0.55 13.18
CA GLU A 136 -11.92 -0.28 14.36
C GLU A 136 -13.07 -0.34 15.38
N LYS A 137 -13.80 0.76 15.55
CA LYS A 137 -14.90 0.87 16.53
C LYS A 137 -16.15 0.17 16.02
N PRO A 138 -16.72 -0.83 16.75
CA PRO A 138 -17.89 -1.60 16.29
C PRO A 138 -19.08 -0.74 15.87
N GLY A 139 -19.40 0.31 16.62
CA GLY A 139 -20.53 1.19 16.31
C GLY A 139 -20.33 2.00 15.01
N GLN A 140 -19.11 2.40 14.69
CA GLN A 140 -18.80 3.07 13.42
C GLN A 140 -18.84 2.06 12.26
N ARG A 141 -18.35 0.86 12.48
CA ARG A 141 -18.33 -0.22 11.48
C ARG A 141 -19.75 -0.67 11.13
N LYS A 142 -20.65 -0.83 12.12
CA LYS A 142 -22.06 -1.13 11.88
C LYS A 142 -22.74 -0.03 11.05
N LYS A 143 -22.50 1.25 11.38
CA LYS A 143 -23.03 2.38 10.59
C LYS A 143 -22.50 2.36 9.14
N LEU A 144 -21.22 2.06 8.96
CA LEU A 144 -20.63 1.93 7.63
C LEU A 144 -21.34 0.82 6.83
N PHE A 145 -21.41 -0.40 7.37
CA PHE A 145 -22.00 -1.52 6.63
C PHE A 145 -23.47 -1.23 6.28
N ALA A 146 -24.26 -0.69 7.21
CA ALA A 146 -25.63 -0.28 6.93
C ALA A 146 -25.71 0.79 5.81
N SER A 147 -24.78 1.75 5.77
CA SER A 147 -24.77 2.77 4.72
C SER A 147 -24.38 2.23 3.34
N LEU A 148 -23.64 1.12 3.29
CA LEU A 148 -23.19 0.48 2.05
C LEU A 148 -24.15 -0.61 1.56
N ALA A 149 -25.08 -1.09 2.38
CA ALA A 149 -25.97 -2.20 2.06
C ALA A 149 -26.86 -1.97 0.84
N SER A 150 -27.17 -0.71 0.51
CA SER A 150 -27.97 -0.33 -0.66
C SER A 150 -27.15 -0.11 -1.93
N ILE A 151 -25.84 -0.19 -1.87
CA ILE A 151 -24.97 0.04 -3.03
C ILE A 151 -25.07 -1.18 -3.96
N PRO A 152 -25.47 -1.00 -5.25
CA PRO A 152 -25.71 -2.11 -6.18
C PRO A 152 -24.42 -2.62 -6.83
N TYR A 153 -23.28 -2.47 -6.16
CA TYR A 153 -21.97 -2.88 -6.68
C TYR A 153 -21.30 -3.88 -5.73
N THR A 154 -20.37 -4.66 -6.25
CA THR A 154 -19.52 -5.51 -5.42
C THR A 154 -18.68 -4.64 -4.49
N LEU A 155 -18.77 -4.91 -3.18
CA LEU A 155 -18.00 -4.21 -2.16
C LEU A 155 -16.76 -5.02 -1.80
N VAL A 156 -15.60 -4.39 -1.80
CA VAL A 156 -14.32 -5.02 -1.46
C VAL A 156 -13.71 -4.34 -0.24
N PHE A 157 -13.39 -5.13 0.77
CA PHE A 157 -12.76 -4.67 2.01
C PHE A 157 -11.45 -5.40 2.25
N TYR A 158 -10.50 -4.73 2.88
CA TYR A 158 -9.39 -5.39 3.56
C TYR A 158 -9.76 -5.68 5.00
N ILE A 159 -9.49 -6.89 5.45
CA ILE A 159 -9.80 -7.33 6.81
C ILE A 159 -8.55 -8.01 7.39
N SER A 160 -8.19 -7.63 8.63
CA SER A 160 -7.14 -8.34 9.34
C SER A 160 -7.58 -9.78 9.63
N PRO A 161 -6.74 -10.81 9.37
CA PRO A 161 -7.08 -12.21 9.64
C PRO A 161 -7.56 -12.45 11.06
N HIS A 162 -6.96 -11.77 12.05
CA HIS A 162 -7.34 -11.88 13.47
C HIS A 162 -8.74 -11.34 13.80
N LYS A 163 -9.37 -10.59 12.90
CA LYS A 163 -10.67 -9.96 13.09
C LYS A 163 -11.72 -10.44 12.09
N ALA A 164 -11.34 -11.34 11.18
CA ALA A 164 -12.15 -11.74 10.01
C ALA A 164 -13.50 -12.29 10.44
N ASP A 165 -13.55 -13.32 11.28
CA ASP A 165 -14.80 -13.99 11.68
C ASP A 165 -15.81 -13.00 12.28
N ARG A 166 -15.34 -12.14 13.19
CA ARG A 166 -16.20 -11.13 13.82
C ARG A 166 -16.72 -10.10 12.81
N GLN A 167 -15.83 -9.58 11.94
CA GLN A 167 -16.22 -8.54 11.01
C GLN A 167 -17.15 -9.08 9.91
N ILE A 168 -16.96 -10.31 9.46
CA ILE A 168 -17.86 -10.99 8.52
C ILE A 168 -19.25 -11.20 9.16
N ALA A 169 -19.31 -11.66 10.42
CA ALA A 169 -20.57 -11.79 11.11
C ALA A 169 -21.32 -10.45 11.25
N GLU A 170 -20.59 -9.36 11.53
CA GLU A 170 -21.16 -8.01 11.59
C GLU A 170 -21.66 -7.52 10.21
N MET A 171 -20.99 -7.87 9.10
CA MET A 171 -21.46 -7.57 7.74
C MET A 171 -22.76 -8.30 7.42
N ILE A 172 -22.85 -9.58 7.77
CA ILE A 172 -24.06 -10.40 7.52
C ILE A 172 -25.26 -9.86 8.30
N ALA A 173 -25.04 -9.30 9.50
CA ALA A 173 -26.09 -8.78 10.38
C ALA A 173 -26.50 -7.32 10.06
N SER A 174 -25.92 -6.70 9.06
CA SER A 174 -26.16 -5.30 8.68
C SER A 174 -27.02 -5.15 7.46
#